data_f2f1db82d2b45164d2eb8dc370eaabb8
#
_entry.id   f2f1db82d2b45164d2eb8dc370eaabb8
#
_cell.length_a   1.000
_cell.length_b   1.000
_cell.length_c   1.000
_cell.angle_alpha   90.00
_cell.angle_beta   90.00
_cell.angle_gamma   90.00
#
_symmetry.space_group_name_H-M   'P 1'
#
loop_
_entity.id
_entity.type
_entity.pdbx_description
1 polymer ?
#
loop_
_entity_poly.entity_id
_entity_poly.type
_entity_poly.pdbx_seq_one_letter_code
_entity_poly.pdbx_strand_id
1 'polypeptide(L)'
;MNLFQLFIISLKLGVTSFGGPSAHLGFFQQMYVNKQRWIKNEDYAQLVALAQFLPGPASSQVGIAIGYYKAKILGSIVSFIGFTAPSALFLMGFALWLNNNPLSTNFSWIQGLKLVAVVIVFHAILTMKTSIIKSKLQWAIF
;
A
#
# COMPACT_ATOMS: atom_id res chain seq x y z
N MET A 1 -2.67 -16.26 -18.61
CA MET A 1 -3.03 -16.13 -17.18
C MET A 1 -4.30 -15.29 -17.09
N ASN A 2 -5.28 -15.73 -16.30
CA ASN A 2 -6.55 -15.01 -16.18
C ASN A 2 -6.38 -13.80 -15.24
N LEU A 3 -6.83 -12.61 -15.68
CA LEU A 3 -6.92 -11.41 -14.86
C LEU A 3 -7.67 -11.66 -13.54
N PHE A 4 -8.63 -12.58 -13.56
CA PHE A 4 -9.38 -13.01 -12.39
C PHE A 4 -8.46 -13.65 -11.32
N GLN A 5 -7.51 -14.49 -11.73
CA GLN A 5 -6.55 -15.09 -10.80
C GLN A 5 -5.64 -14.04 -10.17
N LEU A 6 -5.18 -13.05 -10.95
CA LEU A 6 -4.41 -11.92 -10.45
C LEU A 6 -5.22 -11.12 -9.43
N PHE A 7 -6.50 -10.84 -9.74
CA PHE A 7 -7.40 -10.14 -8.84
C PHE A 7 -7.57 -10.86 -7.50
N ILE A 8 -7.88 -12.16 -7.53
CA ILE A 8 -8.08 -12.95 -6.30
C ILE A 8 -6.82 -13.01 -5.43
N ILE A 9 -5.65 -13.13 -6.05
CA ILE A 9 -4.38 -13.15 -5.31
C ILE A 9 -4.09 -11.77 -4.69
N SER A 10 -4.30 -10.69 -5.44
CA SER A 10 -4.14 -9.33 -4.93
C SER A 10 -5.14 -9.02 -3.82
N LEU A 11 -6.39 -9.45 -3.96
CA LEU A 11 -7.44 -9.34 -2.94
C LEU A 11 -7.04 -10.08 -1.65
N LYS A 12 -6.58 -11.30 -1.79
CA LYS A 12 -6.09 -12.10 -0.66
C LYS A 12 -4.95 -11.39 0.06
N LEU A 13 -3.98 -10.85 -0.67
CA LEU A 13 -2.89 -10.08 -0.11
C LEU A 13 -3.41 -8.81 0.59
N GLY A 14 -4.38 -8.11 0.01
CA GLY A 14 -5.01 -6.93 0.63
C GLY A 14 -5.69 -7.21 1.96
N VAL A 15 -6.24 -8.42 2.13
CA VAL A 15 -6.89 -8.85 3.39
C VAL A 15 -5.89 -9.41 4.39
N THR A 16 -4.84 -10.11 3.93
CA THR A 16 -3.97 -10.89 4.83
C THR A 16 -2.65 -10.22 5.17
N SER A 17 -2.26 -9.17 4.44
CA SER A 17 -0.97 -8.50 4.65
C SER A 17 -1.10 -7.42 5.73
N PHE A 18 -0.68 -7.75 6.94
CA PHE A 18 -0.59 -6.81 8.07
C PHE A 18 0.86 -6.47 8.39
N GLY A 19 1.11 -5.33 9.04
CA GLY A 19 2.43 -4.96 9.56
C GLY A 19 3.19 -3.90 8.78
N GLY A 20 2.53 -3.18 7.88
CA GLY A 20 3.11 -2.06 7.15
C GLY A 20 3.91 -2.43 5.91
N PRO A 21 4.53 -1.44 5.22
CA PRO A 21 5.11 -1.62 3.89
C PRO A 21 6.17 -2.71 3.79
N SER A 22 7.04 -2.84 4.78
CA SER A 22 8.10 -3.86 4.80
C SER A 22 7.53 -5.27 4.93
N ALA A 23 6.52 -5.46 5.77
CA ALA A 23 5.83 -6.73 5.90
C ALA A 23 5.07 -7.10 4.61
N HIS A 24 4.40 -6.13 3.98
CA HIS A 24 3.73 -6.34 2.69
C HIS A 24 4.69 -6.86 1.62
N LEU A 25 5.91 -6.31 1.54
CA LEU A 25 6.91 -6.80 0.61
C LEU A 25 7.29 -8.26 0.89
N GLY A 26 7.41 -8.66 2.16
CA GLY A 26 7.63 -10.07 2.53
C GLY A 26 6.49 -10.99 2.09
N PHE A 27 5.23 -10.59 2.30
CA PHE A 27 4.06 -11.34 1.81
C PHE A 27 4.01 -11.43 0.29
N PHE A 28 4.39 -10.36 -0.42
CA PHE A 28 4.44 -10.34 -1.88
C PHE A 28 5.52 -11.29 -2.41
N GLN A 29 6.72 -11.28 -1.81
CA GLN A 29 7.77 -12.23 -2.17
C GLN A 29 7.30 -13.67 -1.99
N GLN A 30 6.72 -13.99 -0.83
CA GLN A 30 6.20 -15.33 -0.57
C GLN A 30 5.12 -15.75 -1.57
N MET A 31 4.21 -14.83 -1.91
CA MET A 31 3.11 -15.15 -2.82
C MET A 31 3.56 -15.20 -4.27
N TYR A 32 4.21 -14.14 -4.77
CA TYR A 32 4.49 -13.99 -6.20
C TYR A 32 5.76 -14.71 -6.66
N VAL A 33 6.77 -14.79 -5.80
CA VAL A 33 8.03 -15.49 -6.11
C VAL A 33 7.95 -16.96 -5.75
N ASN A 34 7.70 -17.26 -4.46
CA ASN A 34 7.84 -18.63 -3.95
C ASN A 34 6.64 -19.50 -4.33
N LYS A 35 5.41 -19.01 -4.14
CA LYS A 35 4.19 -19.80 -4.31
C LYS A 35 3.70 -19.82 -5.74
N GLN A 36 3.55 -18.68 -6.36
CA GLN A 36 3.05 -18.55 -7.74
C GLN A 36 4.14 -18.66 -8.80
N ARG A 37 5.39 -18.40 -8.43
CA ARG A 37 6.54 -18.37 -9.34
C ARG A 37 6.33 -17.45 -10.55
N TRP A 38 5.67 -16.32 -10.31
CA TRP A 38 5.36 -15.36 -11.37
C TRP A 38 6.54 -14.51 -11.77
N ILE A 39 7.46 -14.28 -10.86
CA ILE A 39 8.64 -13.48 -11.03
C ILE A 39 9.81 -14.17 -10.33
N LYS A 40 11.01 -14.02 -10.87
CA LYS A 40 12.23 -14.53 -10.23
C LYS A 40 12.59 -13.68 -9.02
N ASN A 41 13.30 -14.26 -8.06
CA ASN A 41 13.70 -13.55 -6.84
C ASN A 41 14.59 -12.33 -7.13
N GLU A 42 15.47 -12.44 -8.14
CA GLU A 42 16.35 -11.36 -8.56
C GLU A 42 15.56 -10.17 -9.12
N ASP A 43 14.62 -10.43 -10.03
CA ASP A 43 13.77 -9.41 -10.64
C ASP A 43 12.87 -8.75 -9.57
N TYR A 44 12.37 -9.55 -8.62
CA TYR A 44 11.60 -9.04 -7.49
C TYR A 44 12.42 -8.09 -6.61
N ALA A 45 13.67 -8.46 -6.29
CA ALA A 45 14.57 -7.60 -5.52
C ALA A 45 14.85 -6.28 -6.23
N GLN A 46 15.04 -6.29 -7.55
CA GLN A 46 15.21 -5.08 -8.35
C GLN A 46 13.96 -4.19 -8.32
N LEU A 47 12.76 -4.76 -8.44
CA LEU A 47 11.50 -4.01 -8.32
C LEU A 47 11.34 -3.36 -6.94
N VAL A 48 11.69 -4.08 -5.88
CA VAL A 48 11.65 -3.55 -4.53
C VAL A 48 12.65 -2.40 -4.36
N ALA A 49 13.88 -2.57 -4.85
CA ALA A 49 14.89 -1.53 -4.82
C ALA A 49 14.42 -0.26 -5.58
N LEU A 50 13.87 -0.43 -6.79
CA LEU A 50 13.33 0.68 -7.58
C LEU A 50 12.18 1.40 -6.83
N ALA A 51 11.24 0.65 -6.25
CA ALA A 51 10.12 1.22 -5.51
C ALA A 51 10.55 1.99 -4.25
N GLN A 52 11.70 1.66 -3.66
CA GLN A 52 12.25 2.39 -2.52
C GLN A 52 12.90 3.74 -2.91
N PHE A 53 13.31 3.90 -4.18
CA PHE A 53 13.81 5.17 -4.69
C PHE A 53 12.70 6.12 -5.11
N LEU A 54 11.53 5.60 -5.49
CA LEU A 54 10.41 6.40 -5.94
C LEU A 54 9.61 6.94 -4.75
N PRO A 55 9.12 8.18 -4.82
CA PRO A 55 8.22 8.69 -3.78
C PRO A 55 6.88 7.93 -3.81
N GLY A 56 6.37 7.56 -2.62
CA GLY A 56 5.09 6.88 -2.49
C GLY A 56 5.18 5.53 -1.78
N PRO A 57 4.05 4.82 -1.64
CA PRO A 57 3.97 3.55 -0.92
C PRO A 57 4.59 2.42 -1.73
N ALA A 58 5.80 1.99 -1.34
CA ALA A 58 6.58 0.98 -2.04
C ALA A 58 5.81 -0.33 -2.29
N SER A 59 4.98 -0.77 -1.34
CA SER A 59 4.17 -1.98 -1.49
C SER A 59 3.17 -1.88 -2.66
N SER A 60 2.45 -0.76 -2.78
CA SER A 60 1.53 -0.54 -3.89
C SER A 60 2.27 -0.48 -5.23
N GLN A 61 3.42 0.21 -5.28
CA GLN A 61 4.25 0.30 -6.48
C GLN A 61 4.73 -1.08 -6.95
N VAL A 62 5.22 -1.91 -6.04
CA VAL A 62 5.65 -3.28 -6.36
C VAL A 62 4.47 -4.14 -6.82
N GLY A 63 3.31 -4.04 -6.16
CA GLY A 63 2.09 -4.75 -6.57
C GLY A 63 1.63 -4.37 -7.98
N ILE A 64 1.63 -3.06 -8.30
CA ILE A 64 1.32 -2.52 -9.64
C ILE A 64 2.32 -3.03 -10.68
N ALA A 65 3.63 -2.99 -10.37
CA ALA A 65 4.68 -3.44 -11.26
C ALA A 65 4.58 -4.94 -11.59
N ILE A 66 4.28 -5.78 -10.61
CA ILE A 66 4.02 -7.22 -10.81
C ILE A 66 2.77 -7.43 -11.65
N GLY A 67 1.72 -6.67 -11.42
CA GLY A 67 0.51 -6.66 -12.24
C GLY A 67 0.83 -6.31 -13.71
N TYR A 68 1.64 -5.29 -13.93
CA TYR A 68 2.12 -4.90 -15.26
C TYR A 68 2.95 -6.00 -15.93
N TYR A 69 3.86 -6.61 -15.20
CA TYR A 69 4.68 -7.72 -15.71
C TYR A 69 3.80 -8.88 -16.21
N LYS A 70 2.66 -9.12 -15.57
CA LYS A 70 1.78 -10.24 -15.90
C LYS A 70 0.73 -9.95 -16.96
N ALA A 71 0.13 -8.78 -16.96
CA ALA A 71 -0.98 -8.46 -17.87
C ALA A 71 -0.98 -6.99 -18.33
N LYS A 72 0.21 -6.37 -18.40
CA LYS A 72 0.40 -4.98 -18.83
C LYS A 72 -0.46 -4.01 -18.01
N ILE A 73 -0.98 -2.96 -18.62
CA ILE A 73 -1.76 -1.92 -17.96
C ILE A 73 -2.98 -2.48 -17.23
N LEU A 74 -3.71 -3.40 -17.84
CA LEU A 74 -4.88 -4.03 -17.21
C LEU A 74 -4.49 -4.83 -15.95
N GLY A 75 -3.34 -5.50 -15.99
CA GLY A 75 -2.80 -6.19 -14.82
C GLY A 75 -2.45 -5.26 -13.68
N SER A 76 -1.88 -4.09 -13.98
CA SER A 76 -1.58 -3.05 -12.98
C SER A 76 -2.84 -2.57 -12.27
N ILE A 77 -3.88 -2.24 -13.05
CA ILE A 77 -5.17 -1.76 -12.53
C ILE A 77 -5.82 -2.83 -11.65
N VAL A 78 -5.89 -4.07 -12.15
CA VAL A 78 -6.51 -5.19 -11.43
C VAL A 78 -5.76 -5.51 -10.14
N SER A 79 -4.42 -5.49 -10.16
CA SER A 79 -3.60 -5.72 -8.98
C SER A 79 -3.80 -4.63 -7.93
N PHE A 80 -3.81 -3.37 -8.34
CA PHE A 80 -4.02 -2.22 -7.46
C PHE A 80 -5.42 -2.24 -6.83
N ILE A 81 -6.47 -2.42 -7.64
CA ILE A 81 -7.85 -2.50 -7.15
C ILE A 81 -8.00 -3.69 -6.20
N GLY A 82 -7.53 -4.87 -6.58
CA GLY A 82 -7.62 -6.06 -5.74
C GLY A 82 -6.95 -5.89 -4.39
N PHE A 83 -5.77 -5.26 -4.34
CA PHE A 83 -5.05 -5.03 -3.09
C PHE A 83 -5.68 -3.94 -2.21
N THR A 84 -6.21 -2.88 -2.81
CA THR A 84 -6.72 -1.70 -2.09
C THR A 84 -8.20 -1.83 -1.72
N ALA A 85 -9.00 -2.53 -2.52
CA ALA A 85 -10.45 -2.63 -2.32
C ALA A 85 -10.88 -3.14 -0.93
N PRO A 86 -10.26 -4.15 -0.33
CA PRO A 86 -10.67 -4.63 0.98
C PRO A 86 -10.61 -3.55 2.06
N SER A 87 -9.50 -2.82 2.13
CA SER A 87 -9.32 -1.75 3.11
C SER A 87 -10.22 -0.55 2.84
N ALA A 88 -10.40 -0.18 1.57
CA ALA A 88 -11.30 0.91 1.18
C ALA A 88 -12.76 0.59 1.50
N LEU A 89 -13.23 -0.62 1.20
CA LEU A 89 -14.60 -1.06 1.52
C LEU A 89 -14.83 -1.13 3.03
N PHE A 90 -13.84 -1.64 3.78
CA PHE A 90 -13.93 -1.69 5.24
C PHE A 90 -14.04 -0.29 5.84
N LEU A 91 -13.20 0.66 5.41
CA LEU A 91 -13.22 2.04 5.90
C LEU A 91 -14.53 2.75 5.50
N MET A 92 -15.00 2.53 4.28
CA MET A 92 -16.27 3.10 3.83
C MET A 92 -17.46 2.55 4.64
N GLY A 93 -17.52 1.24 4.83
CA GLY A 93 -18.55 0.61 5.65
C GLY A 93 -18.53 1.11 7.11
N PHE A 94 -17.33 1.27 7.67
CA PHE A 94 -17.15 1.83 9.01
C PHE A 94 -17.60 3.29 9.09
N ALA A 95 -17.29 4.11 8.08
CA ALA A 95 -17.72 5.51 8.02
C ALA A 95 -19.25 5.63 7.93
N LEU A 96 -19.90 4.79 7.10
CA LEU A 96 -21.36 4.75 6.99
C LEU A 96 -22.01 4.30 8.31
N TRP A 97 -21.43 3.31 8.97
CA TRP A 97 -21.90 2.88 10.28
C TRP A 97 -21.83 3.99 11.33
N LEU A 98 -20.71 4.74 11.37
CA LEU A 98 -20.57 5.90 12.25
C LEU A 98 -21.60 7.00 11.94
N ASN A 99 -21.85 7.28 10.68
CA ASN A 99 -22.80 8.32 10.27
C ASN A 99 -24.24 7.98 10.69
N ASN A 100 -24.60 6.70 10.65
CA ASN A 100 -25.93 6.23 11.07
C ASN A 100 -26.09 6.10 12.60
N ASN A 101 -25.00 6.23 13.37
CA ASN A 101 -25.01 6.13 14.83
C ASN A 101 -24.36 7.39 15.46
N PRO A 102 -25.07 8.51 15.53
CA PRO A 102 -24.51 9.80 15.95
C PRO A 102 -23.96 9.79 17.38
N LEU A 103 -24.45 8.90 18.25
CA LEU A 103 -23.91 8.69 19.60
C LEU A 103 -22.46 8.18 19.59
N SER A 104 -22.05 7.51 18.52
CA SER A 104 -20.70 6.97 18.40
C SER A 104 -19.64 8.03 18.07
N THR A 105 -20.02 9.19 17.54
CA THR A 105 -19.09 10.28 17.18
C THR A 105 -18.49 10.98 18.38
N ASN A 106 -19.11 10.89 19.54
CA ASN A 106 -18.65 11.49 20.80
C ASN A 106 -17.74 10.56 21.63
N PHE A 107 -17.44 9.36 21.15
CA PHE A 107 -16.51 8.49 21.86
C PHE A 107 -15.09 9.06 21.88
N SER A 108 -14.52 9.15 23.06
CA SER A 108 -13.14 9.66 23.27
C SER A 108 -12.08 8.92 22.44
N TRP A 109 -12.30 7.64 22.12
CA TRP A 109 -11.38 6.85 21.29
C TRP A 109 -11.33 7.33 19.83
N ILE A 110 -12.44 7.85 19.28
CA ILE A 110 -12.44 8.43 17.91
C ILE A 110 -11.60 9.70 17.86
N GLN A 111 -11.68 10.52 18.90
CA GLN A 111 -10.84 11.71 19.03
C GLN A 111 -9.35 11.31 19.15
N GLY A 112 -9.06 10.27 19.92
CA GLY A 112 -7.72 9.70 20.01
C GLY A 112 -7.18 9.21 18.66
N LEU A 113 -7.99 8.51 17.87
CA LEU A 113 -7.61 8.06 16.51
C LEU A 113 -7.31 9.23 15.56
N LYS A 114 -8.08 10.33 15.65
CA LYS A 114 -7.80 11.55 14.85
C LYS A 114 -6.44 12.15 15.19
N LEU A 115 -6.10 12.23 16.48
CA LEU A 115 -4.79 12.72 16.91
C LEU A 115 -3.65 11.82 16.41
N VAL A 116 -3.81 10.51 16.54
CA VAL A 116 -2.82 9.54 16.03
C VAL A 116 -2.65 9.67 14.52
N ALA A 117 -3.74 9.85 13.76
CA ALA A 117 -3.67 10.06 12.32
C ALA A 117 -2.83 11.30 11.95
N VAL A 118 -3.02 12.42 12.66
CA VAL A 118 -2.22 13.63 12.44
C VAL A 118 -0.74 13.39 12.71
N VAL A 119 -0.40 12.68 13.79
CA VAL A 119 0.98 12.34 14.13
C VAL A 119 1.62 11.46 13.07
N ILE A 120 0.89 10.44 12.58
CA ILE A 120 1.39 9.53 11.54
C ILE A 120 1.65 10.29 10.23
N VAL A 121 0.72 11.17 9.81
CA VAL A 121 0.88 11.98 8.59
C VAL A 121 2.07 12.92 8.74
N PHE A 122 2.20 13.59 9.89
CA PHE A 122 3.33 14.46 10.16
C PHE A 122 4.67 13.71 10.13
N HIS A 123 4.72 12.53 10.76
CA HIS A 123 5.90 11.66 10.71
C HIS A 123 6.23 11.20 9.28
N ALA A 124 5.23 10.86 8.48
CA ALA A 124 5.42 10.49 7.08
C ALA A 124 6.01 11.64 6.26
N ILE A 125 5.52 12.88 6.45
CA ILE A 125 6.06 14.09 5.79
C ILE A 125 7.52 14.31 6.18
N LEU A 126 7.87 14.20 7.47
CA LEU A 126 9.25 14.34 7.94
C LEU A 126 10.17 13.28 7.32
N THR A 127 9.72 12.03 7.26
CA THR A 127 10.48 10.93 6.68
C THR A 127 10.70 11.12 5.18
N MET A 128 9.67 11.56 4.45
CA MET A 128 9.80 11.90 3.03
C MET A 128 10.76 13.06 2.80
N LYS A 129 10.68 14.11 3.64
CA LYS A 129 11.59 15.26 3.58
C LYS A 129 13.05 14.81 3.70
N THR A 130 13.39 13.98 4.68
CA THR A 130 14.76 13.49 4.89
C THR A 130 15.24 12.56 3.77
N SER A 131 14.33 11.86 3.11
CA SER A 131 14.64 10.98 1.99
C SER A 131 14.89 11.72 0.68
N ILE A 132 14.14 12.80 0.43
CA ILE A 132 14.17 13.55 -0.84
C ILE A 132 15.22 14.67 -0.79
N ILE A 133 15.36 15.36 0.35
CA ILE A 133 16.25 16.52 0.48
C ILE A 133 17.62 16.05 0.94
N LYS A 134 18.52 15.82 -0.02
CA LYS A 134 19.93 15.47 0.24
C LYS A 134 20.89 16.67 0.16
N SER A 135 20.43 17.84 -0.29
CA SER A 135 21.28 19.02 -0.50
C SER A 135 20.67 20.25 0.16
N LYS A 136 21.55 21.12 0.74
CA LYS A 136 21.14 22.41 1.34
C LYS A 136 20.43 23.35 0.32
N LEU A 137 20.74 23.20 -0.97
CA LEU A 137 20.11 23.99 -2.04
C LEU A 137 18.64 23.57 -2.27
N GLN A 138 18.30 22.32 -2.04
CA GLN A 138 16.93 21.82 -2.17
C GLN A 138 16.02 22.27 -1.02
N TRP A 139 16.61 22.69 0.10
CA TRP A 139 15.89 23.28 1.23
C TRP A 139 15.28 24.66 0.93
N ALA A 140 15.86 25.40 -0.03
CA ALA A 140 15.41 26.76 -0.38
C ALA A 140 14.19 26.76 -1.33
N ILE A 141 13.83 25.60 -1.89
CA ILE A 141 12.78 25.46 -2.91
C ILE A 141 11.47 24.86 -2.30
N PHE A 142 11.53 24.34 -1.07
CA PHE A 142 10.41 23.80 -0.29
C PHE A 142 10.05 24.72 0.87
#